data_25a9b17d2752d7d04ec42b9b3f3f89a7
#
_entry.id   25a9b17d2752d7d04ec42b9b3f3f89a7
#
_cell.length_a   1.000
_cell.length_b   1.000
_cell.length_c   1.000
_cell.angle_alpha   90.00
_cell.angle_beta   90.00
_cell.angle_gamma   90.00
#
_symmetry.space_group_name_H-M   'P 1'
#
loop_
_entity.id
_entity.type
_entity.pdbx_description
1 polymer ?
#
loop_
_entity_poly.entity_id
_entity_poly.type
_entity_poly.pdbx_seq_one_letter_code
_entity_poly.pdbx_strand_id
1 'polypeptide(L)'
;MKEERARTIYRKNYTPPNYRVTEIGLEFKLYENETIVQSKLKIESLEKDLVKPNPLVLDGEQLELLEIKLDGTTLQSQQYQIETSSLTIPSVPESFDLEIKVRIHPEKNTSLEGLYRSGTMFCTQCEAEGFRRITYFPDRPDVMARYKTRIEADSERYPVLLSNGNLLQTEDMEDGRHAAVWEDPFPKPSYLFAMVAGNLECLEDRFTTQSGREVLLKIYVEPGNLERTHHAMRSLKESMEWDERRFGREYDLDLFMIVAVDDFNAGAMENKGLNIFNSRLVLASPETATDLSLIHI
;
A
#
# COMPACT_ATOMS: atom_id res chain seq x y z
N MET A 1 -6.49 -15.68 25.81
CA MET A 1 -6.96 -15.37 24.44
C MET A 1 -7.43 -16.69 23.83
N LYS A 2 -8.66 -16.79 23.34
CA LYS A 2 -9.09 -17.97 22.58
C LYS A 2 -8.44 -17.83 21.20
N GLU A 3 -7.54 -18.74 20.84
CA GLU A 3 -7.13 -18.93 19.45
C GLU A 3 -8.39 -19.19 18.63
N GLU A 4 -8.79 -18.23 17.80
CA GLU A 4 -9.76 -18.51 16.75
C GLU A 4 -9.13 -19.55 15.83
N ARG A 5 -9.68 -20.77 15.84
CA ARG A 5 -9.23 -21.83 14.95
C ARG A 5 -9.41 -21.34 13.51
N ALA A 6 -8.33 -21.36 12.73
CA ALA A 6 -8.36 -21.02 11.32
C ALA A 6 -9.53 -21.72 10.62
N ARG A 7 -10.42 -20.92 10.04
CA ARG A 7 -11.62 -21.44 9.36
C ARG A 7 -11.23 -21.89 7.96
N THR A 8 -11.54 -23.14 7.61
CA THR A 8 -11.29 -23.63 6.25
C THR A 8 -12.19 -22.90 5.24
N ILE A 9 -11.56 -22.26 4.26
CA ILE A 9 -12.24 -21.60 3.14
C ILE A 9 -12.26 -22.59 1.96
N TYR A 10 -13.46 -22.85 1.42
CA TYR A 10 -13.63 -23.75 0.29
C TYR A 10 -13.87 -22.96 -1.00
N ARG A 11 -13.15 -23.28 -2.07
CA ARG A 11 -13.32 -22.65 -3.40
C ARG A 11 -14.78 -22.68 -3.90
N LYS A 12 -15.54 -23.72 -3.58
CA LYS A 12 -16.97 -23.82 -3.95
C LYS A 12 -17.87 -22.76 -3.30
N ASN A 13 -17.39 -22.09 -2.23
CA ASN A 13 -18.10 -21.04 -1.53
C ASN A 13 -17.73 -19.62 -2.06
N TYR A 14 -16.87 -19.55 -3.08
CA TYR A 14 -16.56 -18.27 -3.71
C TYR A 14 -17.80 -17.67 -4.35
N THR A 15 -18.02 -16.40 -4.06
CA THR A 15 -19.02 -15.55 -4.72
C THR A 15 -18.32 -14.29 -5.25
N PRO A 16 -18.61 -13.85 -6.48
CA PRO A 16 -18.12 -12.57 -6.98
C PRO A 16 -18.53 -11.41 -6.05
N PRO A 17 -17.78 -10.31 -6.02
CA PRO A 17 -18.19 -9.12 -5.27
C PRO A 17 -19.45 -8.51 -5.87
N ASN A 18 -20.33 -7.95 -5.04
CA ASN A 18 -21.53 -7.25 -5.50
C ASN A 18 -21.21 -5.86 -6.06
N TYR A 19 -20.10 -5.29 -5.65
CA TYR A 19 -19.64 -3.95 -6.02
C TYR A 19 -18.19 -4.01 -6.49
N ARG A 20 -17.83 -3.13 -7.42
CA ARG A 20 -16.45 -2.85 -7.77
C ARG A 20 -16.07 -1.45 -7.31
N VAL A 21 -14.81 -1.28 -6.93
CA VAL A 21 -14.19 0.01 -6.71
C VAL A 21 -13.33 0.30 -7.92
N THR A 22 -13.63 1.37 -8.66
CA THR A 22 -12.89 1.73 -9.87
C THR A 22 -11.68 2.61 -9.57
N GLU A 23 -11.83 3.50 -8.60
CA GLU A 23 -10.79 4.43 -8.17
C GLU A 23 -10.82 4.59 -6.65
N ILE A 24 -9.65 4.75 -6.05
CA ILE A 24 -9.48 5.12 -4.65
C ILE A 24 -8.49 6.26 -4.53
N GLY A 25 -8.92 7.36 -3.92
CA GLY A 25 -8.04 8.42 -3.41
C GLY A 25 -7.77 8.19 -1.93
N LEU A 26 -6.51 8.20 -1.53
CA LEU A 26 -6.07 8.08 -0.15
C LEU A 26 -5.31 9.35 0.27
N GLU A 27 -5.63 9.89 1.42
CA GLU A 27 -4.87 10.95 2.07
C GLU A 27 -4.45 10.50 3.46
N PHE A 28 -3.14 10.45 3.70
CA PHE A 28 -2.54 10.13 4.98
C PHE A 28 -1.98 11.40 5.61
N LYS A 29 -2.40 11.69 6.85
CA LYS A 29 -1.75 12.70 7.71
C LYS A 29 -1.06 11.99 8.85
N LEU A 30 0.27 11.86 8.71
CA LEU A 30 1.11 11.13 9.66
C LEU A 30 1.48 12.05 10.82
N TYR A 31 1.18 11.60 12.04
CA TYR A 31 1.59 12.23 13.30
C TYR A 31 2.28 11.18 14.18
N GLU A 32 2.92 11.64 15.28
CA GLU A 32 3.68 10.77 16.18
C GLU A 32 2.82 9.69 16.84
N ASN A 33 1.61 10.03 17.26
CA ASN A 33 0.77 9.18 18.10
C ASN A 33 -0.53 8.76 17.41
N GLU A 34 -0.74 9.16 16.18
CA GLU A 34 -1.91 8.80 15.38
C GLU A 34 -1.62 9.03 13.90
N THR A 35 -2.42 8.42 13.06
CA THR A 35 -2.51 8.74 11.64
C THR A 35 -3.96 8.93 11.27
N ILE A 36 -4.26 10.04 10.60
CA ILE A 36 -5.58 10.26 10.01
C ILE A 36 -5.53 9.80 8.56
N VAL A 37 -6.44 8.90 8.21
CA VAL A 37 -6.60 8.42 6.82
C VAL A 37 -7.95 8.87 6.32
N GLN A 38 -7.95 9.57 5.18
CA GLN A 38 -9.17 9.85 4.42
C GLN A 38 -9.12 9.08 3.12
N SER A 39 -10.15 8.28 2.86
CA SER A 39 -10.32 7.57 1.58
C SER A 39 -11.54 8.11 0.85
N LYS A 40 -11.43 8.20 -0.48
CA LYS A 40 -12.53 8.49 -1.40
C LYS A 40 -12.60 7.40 -2.44
N LEU A 41 -13.70 6.66 -2.45
CA LEU A 41 -13.94 5.50 -3.29
C LEU A 41 -14.99 5.82 -4.34
N LYS A 42 -14.72 5.50 -5.61
CA LYS A 42 -15.77 5.42 -6.64
C LYS A 42 -16.25 3.99 -6.74
N ILE A 43 -17.51 3.77 -6.41
CA ILE A 43 -18.11 2.45 -6.28
C ILE A 43 -19.24 2.29 -7.27
N GLU A 44 -19.29 1.12 -7.91
CA GLU A 44 -20.34 0.74 -8.85
C GLU A 44 -20.87 -0.66 -8.53
N SER A 45 -22.19 -0.83 -8.58
CA SER A 45 -22.82 -2.14 -8.49
C SER A 45 -22.49 -3.00 -9.71
N LEU A 46 -22.15 -4.25 -9.48
CA LEU A 46 -21.97 -5.25 -10.55
C LEU A 46 -23.29 -5.93 -10.96
N GLU A 47 -24.29 -5.83 -10.10
CA GLU A 47 -25.65 -6.31 -10.39
C GLU A 47 -26.51 -5.13 -10.89
N LYS A 48 -27.18 -5.32 -12.01
CA LYS A 48 -28.10 -4.36 -12.60
C LYS A 48 -29.55 -4.83 -12.36
N ASP A 49 -30.45 -3.88 -12.25
CA ASP A 49 -31.91 -4.13 -12.15
C ASP A 49 -32.36 -4.86 -10.88
N LEU A 50 -31.71 -4.64 -9.74
CA LEU A 50 -32.15 -5.17 -8.47
C LEU A 50 -33.42 -4.46 -7.99
N VAL A 51 -34.44 -5.24 -7.62
CA VAL A 51 -35.63 -4.75 -6.92
C VAL A 51 -35.28 -4.17 -5.55
N LYS A 52 -34.16 -4.64 -4.97
CA LYS A 52 -33.52 -4.09 -3.77
C LYS A 52 -32.01 -4.12 -3.95
N PRO A 53 -31.30 -3.00 -3.75
CA PRO A 53 -29.85 -2.99 -3.79
C PRO A 53 -29.29 -3.91 -2.69
N ASN A 54 -28.19 -4.61 -3.00
CA ASN A 54 -27.45 -5.35 -1.99
C ASN A 54 -26.82 -4.37 -0.98
N PRO A 55 -26.68 -4.75 0.30
CA PRO A 55 -25.91 -3.95 1.24
C PRO A 55 -24.45 -3.83 0.77
N LEU A 56 -23.88 -2.65 0.95
CA LEU A 56 -22.41 -2.48 0.80
C LEU A 56 -21.76 -2.94 2.10
N VAL A 57 -20.89 -3.95 2.01
CA VAL A 57 -20.09 -4.45 3.12
C VAL A 57 -18.64 -4.15 2.84
N LEU A 58 -17.98 -3.47 3.77
CA LEU A 58 -16.56 -3.11 3.72
C LEU A 58 -15.84 -3.80 4.88
N ASP A 59 -14.69 -4.39 4.60
CA ASP A 59 -13.81 -4.92 5.63
C ASP A 59 -13.12 -3.77 6.38
N GLY A 60 -12.93 -3.91 7.70
CA GLY A 60 -12.26 -2.91 8.52
C GLY A 60 -11.90 -3.46 9.89
N GLU A 61 -10.65 -3.32 10.31
CA GLU A 61 -10.15 -3.80 11.60
C GLU A 61 -9.35 -2.72 12.31
N GLN A 62 -9.61 -2.56 13.61
CA GLN A 62 -8.88 -1.63 14.48
C GLN A 62 -8.92 -0.17 13.99
N LEU A 63 -10.01 0.23 13.35
CA LEU A 63 -10.26 1.56 12.83
C LEU A 63 -11.16 2.35 13.77
N GLU A 64 -10.82 3.60 14.07
CA GLU A 64 -11.73 4.55 14.69
C GLU A 64 -12.38 5.38 13.57
N LEU A 65 -13.67 5.13 13.28
CA LEU A 65 -14.41 5.90 12.28
C LEU A 65 -14.67 7.31 12.80
N LEU A 66 -14.20 8.32 12.07
CA LEU A 66 -14.39 9.74 12.38
C LEU A 66 -15.53 10.34 11.57
N GLU A 67 -15.63 10.00 10.29
CA GLU A 67 -16.66 10.51 9.38
C GLU A 67 -16.87 9.54 8.22
N ILE A 68 -18.13 9.47 7.73
CA ILE A 68 -18.47 8.76 6.51
C ILE A 68 -19.49 9.58 5.71
N LYS A 69 -19.24 9.74 4.41
CA LYS A 69 -20.15 10.48 3.49
C LYS A 69 -20.47 9.65 2.26
N LEU A 70 -21.73 9.67 1.88
CA LEU A 70 -22.24 9.11 0.63
C LEU A 70 -22.65 10.27 -0.29
N ASP A 71 -22.04 10.37 -1.47
CA ASP A 71 -22.24 11.46 -2.43
C ASP A 71 -22.18 12.86 -1.77
N GLY A 72 -21.15 13.05 -0.90
CA GLY A 72 -20.95 14.30 -0.16
C GLY A 72 -21.86 14.51 1.04
N THR A 73 -22.86 13.64 1.28
CA THR A 73 -23.78 13.75 2.41
C THR A 73 -23.30 12.89 3.58
N THR A 74 -23.08 13.48 4.76
CA THR A 74 -22.66 12.75 5.97
C THR A 74 -23.74 11.78 6.41
N LEU A 75 -23.39 10.49 6.55
CA LEU A 75 -24.27 9.46 7.07
C LEU A 75 -24.38 9.56 8.60
N GLN A 76 -25.61 9.40 9.11
CA GLN A 76 -25.86 9.30 10.54
C GLN A 76 -25.67 7.86 11.03
N SER A 77 -25.42 7.69 12.33
CA SER A 77 -25.11 6.38 12.93
C SER A 77 -26.18 5.30 12.72
N GLN A 78 -27.43 5.67 12.41
CA GLN A 78 -28.51 4.73 12.10
C GLN A 78 -28.50 4.23 10.65
N GLN A 79 -27.70 4.84 9.78
CA GLN A 79 -27.63 4.54 8.34
C GLN A 79 -26.54 3.51 7.99
N TYR A 80 -25.70 3.16 8.95
CA TYR A 80 -24.67 2.14 8.79
C TYR A 80 -24.50 1.33 10.07
N GLN A 81 -23.87 0.18 9.98
CA GLN A 81 -23.53 -0.69 11.11
C GLN A 81 -22.05 -0.97 11.12
N ILE A 82 -21.41 -0.84 12.29
CA ILE A 82 -20.01 -1.19 12.49
C ILE A 82 -19.97 -2.46 13.34
N GLU A 83 -19.26 -3.47 12.85
CA GLU A 83 -18.91 -4.69 13.57
C GLU A 83 -17.39 -4.72 13.82
N THR A 84 -16.91 -5.76 14.48
CA THR A 84 -15.48 -5.89 14.84
C THR A 84 -14.54 -5.85 13.61
N SER A 85 -15.02 -6.38 12.47
CA SER A 85 -14.22 -6.54 11.24
C SER A 85 -14.90 -5.99 9.98
N SER A 86 -16.00 -5.24 10.13
CA SER A 86 -16.73 -4.73 8.97
C SER A 86 -17.53 -3.47 9.26
N LEU A 87 -17.82 -2.72 8.19
CA LEU A 87 -18.81 -1.66 8.13
C LEU A 87 -19.82 -2.00 7.05
N THR A 88 -21.12 -1.97 7.37
CA THR A 88 -22.21 -2.27 6.44
C THR A 88 -23.10 -1.05 6.25
N ILE A 89 -23.34 -0.65 5.00
CA ILE A 89 -24.37 0.33 4.62
C ILE A 89 -25.51 -0.43 3.96
N PRO A 90 -26.69 -0.50 4.59
CA PRO A 90 -27.80 -1.37 4.13
C PRO A 90 -28.36 -1.04 2.76
N SER A 91 -28.26 0.23 2.35
CA SER A 91 -28.79 0.71 1.07
C SER A 91 -27.90 1.78 0.49
N VAL A 92 -27.43 1.56 -0.74
CA VAL A 92 -26.61 2.49 -1.51
C VAL A 92 -27.14 2.57 -2.95
N PRO A 93 -26.86 3.65 -3.71
CA PRO A 93 -27.14 3.74 -5.14
C PRO A 93 -26.37 2.70 -5.97
N GLU A 94 -26.71 2.56 -7.26
CA GLU A 94 -25.95 1.71 -8.19
C GLU A 94 -24.52 2.23 -8.46
N SER A 95 -24.33 3.53 -8.44
CA SER A 95 -23.03 4.20 -8.59
C SER A 95 -22.97 5.40 -7.66
N PHE A 96 -21.89 5.53 -6.91
CA PHE A 96 -21.74 6.58 -5.90
C PHE A 96 -20.28 6.81 -5.51
N ASP A 97 -20.04 7.98 -4.92
CA ASP A 97 -18.80 8.30 -4.23
C ASP A 97 -18.97 8.04 -2.70
N LEU A 98 -18.02 7.31 -2.11
CA LEU A 98 -17.98 7.06 -0.66
C LEU A 98 -16.71 7.68 -0.07
N GLU A 99 -16.86 8.63 0.86
CA GLU A 99 -15.76 9.22 1.58
C GLU A 99 -15.75 8.71 3.02
N ILE A 100 -14.60 8.21 3.47
CA ILE A 100 -14.43 7.67 4.81
C ILE A 100 -13.19 8.30 5.44
N LYS A 101 -13.34 8.78 6.66
CA LYS A 101 -12.24 9.30 7.47
C LYS A 101 -12.09 8.47 8.72
N VAL A 102 -10.90 7.94 8.93
CA VAL A 102 -10.58 7.12 10.10
C VAL A 102 -9.33 7.62 10.80
N ARG A 103 -9.22 7.26 12.09
CA ARG A 103 -7.97 7.36 12.87
C ARG A 103 -7.43 5.96 13.09
N ILE A 104 -6.14 5.81 12.91
CA ILE A 104 -5.38 4.59 13.21
C ILE A 104 -4.15 4.92 14.06
N HIS A 105 -3.55 3.90 14.68
CA HIS A 105 -2.42 4.02 15.60
C HIS A 105 -1.24 3.13 15.17
N PRO A 106 -0.49 3.52 14.11
CA PRO A 106 0.65 2.73 13.63
C PRO A 106 1.73 2.48 14.69
N GLU A 107 1.88 3.41 15.63
CA GLU A 107 2.84 3.31 16.74
C GLU A 107 2.50 2.18 17.75
N LYS A 108 1.24 1.72 17.77
CA LYS A 108 0.76 0.60 18.59
C LYS A 108 0.62 -0.70 17.82
N ASN A 109 0.84 -0.65 16.52
CA ASN A 109 0.66 -1.81 15.65
C ASN A 109 1.86 -2.75 15.73
N THR A 110 1.73 -3.81 16.49
CA THR A 110 2.74 -4.87 16.67
C THR A 110 2.50 -6.10 15.81
N SER A 111 1.39 -6.14 15.07
CA SER A 111 1.10 -7.23 14.13
C SER A 111 1.91 -7.12 12.84
N LEU A 112 2.46 -5.94 12.53
CA LEU A 112 3.16 -5.61 11.29
C LEU A 112 2.28 -5.88 10.05
N GLU A 113 0.98 -5.58 10.17
CA GLU A 113 -0.02 -5.66 9.11
C GLU A 113 -0.76 -4.32 8.98
N GLY A 114 -1.06 -3.89 7.76
CA GLY A 114 -1.53 -2.54 7.48
C GLY A 114 -0.40 -1.52 7.59
N LEU A 115 -0.68 -0.33 8.12
CA LEU A 115 0.34 0.69 8.40
C LEU A 115 0.91 0.51 9.82
N TYR A 116 2.25 0.46 9.91
CA TYR A 116 2.95 0.32 11.18
C TYR A 116 4.26 1.13 11.19
N ARG A 117 4.95 1.15 12.32
CA ARG A 117 6.29 1.75 12.44
C ARG A 117 7.35 0.66 12.55
N SER A 118 8.41 0.79 11.72
CA SER A 118 9.67 0.07 11.87
C SER A 118 10.76 1.09 12.22
N GLY A 119 11.32 0.98 13.43
CA GLY A 119 12.22 2.00 13.91
C GLY A 119 11.62 3.41 13.87
N THR A 120 12.21 4.29 13.07
CA THR A 120 11.77 5.68 12.88
C THR A 120 10.89 5.89 11.65
N MET A 121 10.72 4.88 10.78
CA MET A 121 9.91 5.00 9.56
C MET A 121 8.50 4.43 9.72
N PHE A 122 7.56 4.94 8.93
CA PHE A 122 6.28 4.31 8.65
C PHE A 122 6.41 3.42 7.41
N CYS A 123 5.84 2.23 7.45
CA CYS A 123 5.73 1.34 6.30
C CYS A 123 4.46 0.51 6.36
N THR A 124 4.10 -0.08 5.24
CA THR A 124 2.89 -0.92 5.11
C THR A 124 3.23 -2.36 4.77
N GLN A 125 2.39 -3.29 5.27
CA GLN A 125 2.26 -4.66 4.78
C GLN A 125 0.79 -4.98 4.61
N CYS A 126 0.33 -5.14 3.37
CA CYS A 126 -1.10 -5.34 3.08
C CYS A 126 -1.47 -6.76 2.67
N GLU A 127 -0.54 -7.59 2.22
CA GLU A 127 -0.81 -9.00 1.96
C GLU A 127 -0.89 -9.80 3.28
N ALA A 128 -1.92 -10.65 3.48
CA ALA A 128 -3.04 -10.89 2.57
C ALA A 128 -4.22 -9.93 2.77
N GLU A 129 -4.51 -9.47 3.99
CA GLU A 129 -5.71 -8.74 4.40
C GLU A 129 -5.38 -7.54 5.32
N GLY A 130 -4.19 -6.92 5.13
CA GLY A 130 -3.73 -5.80 5.95
C GLY A 130 -4.31 -4.45 5.54
N PHE A 131 -4.81 -4.30 4.31
CA PHE A 131 -5.35 -3.01 3.86
C PHE A 131 -6.58 -2.57 4.67
N ARG A 132 -7.40 -3.51 5.15
CA ARG A 132 -8.54 -3.26 6.04
C ARG A 132 -8.18 -2.64 7.39
N ARG A 133 -6.87 -2.62 7.76
CA ARG A 133 -6.35 -1.94 8.95
C ARG A 133 -5.92 -0.49 8.66
N ILE A 134 -6.04 -0.05 7.41
CA ILE A 134 -5.73 1.31 6.96
C ILE A 134 -7.02 2.12 6.80
N THR A 135 -8.01 1.56 6.13
CA THR A 135 -9.33 2.16 5.91
C THR A 135 -10.36 1.07 5.62
N TYR A 136 -11.64 1.40 5.72
CA TYR A 136 -12.71 0.49 5.28
C TYR A 136 -12.68 0.33 3.76
N PHE A 137 -12.61 -0.92 3.29
CA PHE A 137 -12.49 -1.27 1.87
C PHE A 137 -13.02 -2.68 1.61
N PRO A 138 -13.50 -3.04 0.41
CA PRO A 138 -13.71 -4.45 0.05
C PRO A 138 -12.34 -5.09 -0.18
N ASP A 139 -11.71 -5.56 0.92
CA ASP A 139 -10.31 -6.01 0.96
C ASP A 139 -10.17 -7.44 0.41
N ARG A 140 -10.32 -7.56 -0.91
CA ARG A 140 -10.35 -8.80 -1.68
C ARG A 140 -9.45 -8.68 -2.91
N PRO A 141 -8.76 -9.76 -3.34
CA PRO A 141 -7.87 -9.73 -4.51
C PRO A 141 -8.60 -9.57 -5.85
N ASP A 142 -9.91 -9.80 -5.90
CA ASP A 142 -10.75 -9.65 -7.10
C ASP A 142 -11.39 -8.25 -7.21
N VAL A 143 -11.15 -7.35 -6.26
CA VAL A 143 -11.51 -5.93 -6.34
C VAL A 143 -10.28 -5.11 -6.74
N MET A 144 -10.26 -4.68 -7.99
CA MET A 144 -9.13 -3.98 -8.62
C MET A 144 -9.48 -2.51 -8.82
N ALA A 145 -8.70 -1.61 -8.21
CA ALA A 145 -8.88 -0.16 -8.29
C ALA A 145 -7.61 0.57 -8.76
N ARG A 146 -7.76 1.78 -9.30
CA ARG A 146 -6.65 2.73 -9.48
C ARG A 146 -6.45 3.52 -8.21
N TYR A 147 -5.19 3.70 -7.82
CA TYR A 147 -4.82 4.35 -6.56
C TYR A 147 -4.17 5.70 -6.80
N LYS A 148 -4.67 6.71 -6.09
CA LYS A 148 -4.00 8.00 -5.94
C LYS A 148 -3.78 8.25 -4.46
N THR A 149 -2.53 8.48 -4.07
CA THR A 149 -2.13 8.55 -2.66
C THR A 149 -1.46 9.89 -2.38
N ARG A 150 -1.96 10.65 -1.41
CA ARG A 150 -1.30 11.81 -0.82
C ARG A 150 -0.82 11.46 0.57
N ILE A 151 0.46 11.68 0.82
CA ILE A 151 1.08 11.47 2.13
C ILE A 151 1.57 12.82 2.62
N GLU A 152 1.19 13.19 3.83
CA GLU A 152 1.57 14.42 4.51
C GLU A 152 2.26 14.07 5.83
N ALA A 153 3.46 14.61 6.08
CA ALA A 153 4.26 14.33 7.27
C ALA A 153 5.15 15.51 7.66
N ASP A 154 5.75 15.44 8.84
CA ASP A 154 6.81 16.33 9.28
C ASP A 154 8.03 16.21 8.33
N SER A 155 8.51 17.33 7.78
CA SER A 155 9.53 17.34 6.73
C SER A 155 10.94 17.01 7.23
N GLU A 156 11.23 17.27 8.51
CA GLU A 156 12.53 16.97 9.13
C GLU A 156 12.64 15.48 9.50
N ARG A 157 11.56 14.91 10.05
CA ARG A 157 11.53 13.51 10.49
C ARG A 157 11.32 12.52 9.37
N TYR A 158 10.52 12.88 8.38
CA TYR A 158 10.11 12.02 7.27
C TYR A 158 10.36 12.71 5.92
N PRO A 159 11.63 13.05 5.57
CA PRO A 159 11.94 13.76 4.32
C PRO A 159 11.62 12.96 3.05
N VAL A 160 11.45 11.64 3.18
CA VAL A 160 11.11 10.75 2.05
C VAL A 160 9.71 10.21 2.24
N LEU A 161 8.82 10.45 1.25
CA LEU A 161 7.42 10.01 1.22
C LEU A 161 7.17 9.22 -0.06
N LEU A 162 6.95 7.91 0.04
CA LEU A 162 6.83 6.98 -1.09
C LEU A 162 5.48 6.29 -1.13
N SER A 163 4.95 6.04 -2.33
CA SER A 163 3.82 5.13 -2.56
C SER A 163 3.93 4.47 -3.94
N ASN A 164 2.96 3.63 -4.29
CA ASN A 164 2.90 2.96 -5.58
C ASN A 164 2.78 3.94 -6.75
N GLY A 165 3.35 3.56 -7.89
CA GLY A 165 3.20 4.28 -9.14
C GLY A 165 4.22 5.39 -9.35
N ASN A 166 3.80 6.49 -9.97
CA ASN A 166 4.64 7.63 -10.30
C ASN A 166 4.37 8.82 -9.36
N LEU A 167 5.43 9.55 -9.00
CA LEU A 167 5.31 10.79 -8.25
C LEU A 167 4.75 11.89 -9.15
N LEU A 168 3.60 12.45 -8.77
CA LEU A 168 2.97 13.55 -9.51
C LEU A 168 3.38 14.92 -8.99
N GLN A 169 3.49 15.07 -7.67
CA GLN A 169 3.68 16.37 -7.03
C GLN A 169 4.31 16.22 -5.66
N THR A 170 5.14 17.18 -5.29
CA THR A 170 5.56 17.45 -3.91
C THR A 170 5.14 18.85 -3.52
N GLU A 171 4.87 19.07 -2.23
CA GLU A 171 4.39 20.34 -1.69
C GLU A 171 5.04 20.58 -0.33
N ASP A 172 5.67 21.74 -0.16
CA ASP A 172 6.12 22.21 1.14
C ASP A 172 5.01 23.03 1.80
N MET A 173 4.76 22.82 3.09
CA MET A 173 3.71 23.46 3.85
C MET A 173 4.30 24.44 4.89
N GLU A 174 3.54 25.47 5.25
CA GLU A 174 4.02 26.53 6.14
C GLU A 174 4.34 26.09 7.57
N ASP A 175 3.79 24.96 8.01
CA ASP A 175 3.88 24.44 9.39
C ASP A 175 5.06 23.45 9.61
N GLY A 176 6.05 23.40 8.70
CA GLY A 176 7.16 22.45 8.75
C GLY A 176 6.78 21.04 8.32
N ARG A 177 5.64 20.90 7.70
CA ARG A 177 5.20 19.65 7.07
C ARG A 177 5.42 19.72 5.56
N HIS A 178 5.37 18.60 4.91
CA HIS A 178 5.39 18.50 3.46
C HIS A 178 4.45 17.38 3.01
N ALA A 179 4.15 17.34 1.72
CA ALA A 179 3.35 16.28 1.14
C ALA A 179 3.91 15.79 -0.19
N ALA A 180 3.61 14.53 -0.51
CA ALA A 180 3.87 13.93 -1.81
C ALA A 180 2.58 13.28 -2.33
N VAL A 181 2.31 13.46 -3.62
CA VAL A 181 1.17 12.85 -4.32
C VAL A 181 1.68 11.86 -5.34
N TRP A 182 1.19 10.63 -5.22
CA TRP A 182 1.53 9.49 -6.06
C TRP A 182 0.31 8.98 -6.81
N GLU A 183 0.49 8.44 -7.99
CA GLU A 183 -0.57 7.80 -8.76
C GLU A 183 -0.08 6.51 -9.42
N ASP A 184 -0.78 5.41 -9.16
CA ASP A 184 -0.61 4.18 -9.92
C ASP A 184 -1.70 4.14 -11.00
N PRO A 185 -1.32 4.27 -12.28
CA PRO A 185 -2.27 4.32 -13.39
C PRO A 185 -2.93 2.97 -13.68
N PHE A 186 -2.39 1.87 -13.13
CA PHE A 186 -2.89 0.53 -13.35
C PHE A 186 -3.80 0.07 -12.21
N PRO A 187 -4.94 -0.57 -12.53
CA PRO A 187 -5.75 -1.17 -11.48
C PRO A 187 -4.98 -2.28 -10.77
N LYS A 188 -5.01 -2.28 -9.43
CA LYS A 188 -4.42 -3.32 -8.60
C LYS A 188 -5.33 -3.69 -7.44
N PRO A 189 -5.20 -4.91 -6.88
CA PRO A 189 -5.87 -5.27 -5.63
C PRO A 189 -5.23 -4.54 -4.44
N SER A 190 -5.98 -4.45 -3.35
CA SER A 190 -5.56 -3.75 -2.12
C SER A 190 -4.31 -4.33 -1.47
N TYR A 191 -4.05 -5.63 -1.59
CA TYR A 191 -2.89 -6.26 -0.99
C TYR A 191 -1.55 -5.82 -1.59
N LEU A 192 -1.55 -5.22 -2.81
CA LEU A 192 -0.37 -4.63 -3.46
C LEU A 192 -0.17 -3.14 -3.13
N PHE A 193 -1.04 -2.56 -2.30
CA PHE A 193 -0.85 -1.18 -1.84
C PHE A 193 0.35 -1.07 -0.91
N ALA A 194 1.18 -0.04 -1.14
CA ALA A 194 2.28 0.29 -0.27
C ALA A 194 2.47 1.79 -0.09
N MET A 195 2.90 2.18 1.11
CA MET A 195 3.48 3.49 1.40
C MET A 195 4.63 3.36 2.40
N VAL A 196 5.60 4.26 2.27
CA VAL A 196 6.71 4.42 3.21
C VAL A 196 6.93 5.90 3.47
N ALA A 197 7.19 6.26 4.73
CA ALA A 197 7.63 7.59 5.11
C ALA A 197 8.77 7.48 6.12
N GLY A 198 9.91 8.13 5.84
CA GLY A 198 11.10 7.99 6.69
C GLY A 198 12.25 8.92 6.32
N ASN A 199 13.26 8.91 7.18
CA ASN A 199 14.57 9.49 6.87
C ASN A 199 15.41 8.37 6.22
N LEU A 200 15.51 8.39 4.89
CA LEU A 200 16.13 7.32 4.11
C LEU A 200 17.19 7.89 3.16
N GLU A 201 18.28 7.15 3.00
CA GLU A 201 19.26 7.35 1.92
C GLU A 201 18.83 6.57 0.67
N CYS A 202 19.19 7.04 -0.51
CA CYS A 202 18.77 6.47 -1.78
C CYS A 202 19.95 6.21 -2.71
N LEU A 203 20.10 4.96 -3.16
CA LEU A 203 20.92 4.63 -4.32
C LEU A 203 20.06 4.72 -5.58
N GLU A 204 20.47 5.53 -6.54
CA GLU A 204 19.79 5.72 -7.82
C GLU A 204 20.59 5.11 -8.97
N ASP A 205 19.91 4.48 -9.92
CA ASP A 205 20.47 4.01 -11.18
C ASP A 205 19.37 3.99 -12.26
N ARG A 206 19.69 3.57 -13.47
CA ARG A 206 18.76 3.48 -14.60
C ARG A 206 18.86 2.12 -15.28
N PHE A 207 17.73 1.69 -15.80
CA PHE A 207 17.64 0.53 -16.67
C PHE A 207 17.00 0.94 -17.99
N THR A 208 17.64 0.55 -19.11
CA THR A 208 17.09 0.79 -20.45
C THR A 208 16.40 -0.48 -20.93
N THR A 209 15.10 -0.41 -21.16
CA THR A 209 14.30 -1.55 -21.67
C THR A 209 14.66 -1.89 -23.11
N GLN A 210 14.20 -3.05 -23.61
CA GLN A 210 14.43 -3.46 -25.01
C GLN A 210 13.88 -2.47 -26.02
N SER A 211 12.78 -1.78 -25.72
CA SER A 211 12.23 -0.71 -26.59
C SER A 211 13.00 0.61 -26.51
N GLY A 212 14.00 0.74 -25.63
CA GLY A 212 14.80 1.94 -25.41
C GLY A 212 14.19 2.92 -24.41
N ARG A 213 13.16 2.55 -23.65
CA ARG A 213 12.61 3.37 -22.58
C ARG A 213 13.49 3.30 -21.33
N GLU A 214 13.74 4.44 -20.71
CA GLU A 214 14.46 4.48 -19.44
C GLU A 214 13.54 4.31 -18.25
N VAL A 215 13.91 3.42 -17.32
CA VAL A 215 13.28 3.23 -16.02
C VAL A 215 14.24 3.69 -14.94
N LEU A 216 13.80 4.58 -14.07
CA LEU A 216 14.56 5.02 -12.90
C LEU A 216 14.49 3.94 -11.82
N LEU A 217 15.64 3.51 -11.31
CA LEU A 217 15.75 2.52 -10.25
C LEU A 217 16.21 3.19 -8.97
N LYS A 218 15.52 2.92 -7.86
CA LYS A 218 15.82 3.51 -6.55
C LYS A 218 15.79 2.45 -5.46
N ILE A 219 16.86 2.38 -4.66
CA ILE A 219 16.92 1.54 -3.47
C ILE A 219 17.06 2.45 -2.26
N TYR A 220 16.06 2.43 -1.38
CA TYR A 220 16.00 3.22 -0.17
C TYR A 220 16.37 2.39 1.05
N VAL A 221 17.22 2.93 1.90
CA VAL A 221 17.72 2.29 3.12
C VAL A 221 17.82 3.29 4.26
N GLU A 222 17.83 2.81 5.49
CA GLU A 222 18.16 3.65 6.65
C GLU A 222 19.59 4.21 6.54
N PRO A 223 19.85 5.42 7.10
CA PRO A 223 21.13 6.08 7.03
C PRO A 223 22.30 5.18 7.46
N GLY A 224 23.41 5.26 6.69
CA GLY A 224 24.62 4.47 6.92
C GLY A 224 24.62 3.09 6.25
N ASN A 225 23.59 2.73 5.49
CA ASN A 225 23.51 1.44 4.78
C ASN A 225 23.69 1.55 3.25
N LEU A 226 23.89 2.76 2.72
CA LEU A 226 23.91 2.99 1.27
C LEU A 226 24.95 2.12 0.54
N GLU A 227 26.17 2.02 1.06
CA GLU A 227 27.27 1.24 0.47
C GLU A 227 26.97 -0.28 0.40
N ARG A 228 25.99 -0.75 1.14
CA ARG A 228 25.59 -2.16 1.19
C ARG A 228 24.52 -2.54 0.18
N THR A 229 24.10 -1.61 -0.69
CA THR A 229 23.00 -1.78 -1.65
C THR A 229 23.46 -2.09 -3.07
N HIS A 230 24.74 -1.95 -3.39
CA HIS A 230 25.26 -2.09 -4.76
C HIS A 230 25.01 -3.47 -5.38
N HIS A 231 25.07 -4.53 -4.57
CA HIS A 231 24.76 -5.89 -5.04
C HIS A 231 23.27 -6.00 -5.43
N ALA A 232 22.38 -5.49 -4.58
CA ALA A 232 20.94 -5.50 -4.84
C ALA A 232 20.58 -4.72 -6.13
N MET A 233 21.20 -3.55 -6.36
CA MET A 233 21.00 -2.77 -7.59
C MET A 233 21.42 -3.55 -8.84
N ARG A 234 22.56 -4.24 -8.79
CA ARG A 234 23.03 -5.08 -9.90
C ARG A 234 22.05 -6.23 -10.14
N SER A 235 21.65 -6.94 -9.09
CA SER A 235 20.71 -8.06 -9.16
C SER A 235 19.36 -7.62 -9.73
N LEU A 236 18.87 -6.42 -9.36
CA LEU A 236 17.65 -5.85 -9.91
C LEU A 236 17.77 -5.67 -11.44
N LYS A 237 18.84 -5.07 -11.92
CA LYS A 237 19.06 -4.87 -13.37
C LYS A 237 19.14 -6.19 -14.14
N GLU A 238 19.88 -7.14 -13.59
CA GLU A 238 20.01 -8.50 -14.18
C GLU A 238 18.66 -9.22 -14.22
N SER A 239 17.84 -9.07 -13.18
CA SER A 239 16.49 -9.65 -13.12
C SER A 239 15.56 -9.02 -14.14
N MET A 240 15.56 -7.68 -14.28
CA MET A 240 14.75 -6.98 -15.29
C MET A 240 15.13 -7.40 -16.71
N GLU A 241 16.44 -7.46 -17.02
CA GLU A 241 16.93 -7.95 -18.31
C GLU A 241 16.53 -9.41 -18.58
N TRP A 242 16.58 -10.25 -17.54
CA TRP A 242 16.17 -11.66 -17.64
C TRP A 242 14.68 -11.78 -17.92
N ASP A 243 13.82 -11.02 -17.24
CA ASP A 243 12.37 -11.00 -17.44
C ASP A 243 12.01 -10.58 -18.86
N GLU A 244 12.63 -9.52 -19.38
CA GLU A 244 12.42 -9.08 -20.76
C GLU A 244 12.78 -10.16 -21.76
N ARG A 245 13.98 -10.79 -21.59
CA ARG A 245 14.43 -11.86 -22.48
C ARG A 245 13.56 -13.12 -22.39
N ARG A 246 13.12 -13.47 -21.18
CA ARG A 246 12.40 -14.72 -20.92
C ARG A 246 10.91 -14.65 -21.25
N PHE A 247 10.27 -13.54 -20.92
CA PHE A 247 8.82 -13.36 -21.03
C PHE A 247 8.40 -12.36 -22.09
N GLY A 248 9.34 -11.61 -22.68
CA GLY A 248 9.05 -10.57 -23.67
C GLY A 248 8.21 -9.44 -23.09
N ARG A 249 8.37 -9.14 -21.80
CA ARG A 249 7.62 -8.11 -21.09
C ARG A 249 8.55 -7.12 -20.45
N GLU A 250 8.40 -5.87 -20.84
CA GLU A 250 9.10 -4.75 -20.21
C GLU A 250 8.36 -4.30 -18.96
N TYR A 251 9.11 -3.75 -18.01
CA TYR A 251 8.54 -3.08 -16.85
C TYR A 251 7.68 -1.89 -17.29
N ASP A 252 6.49 -1.72 -16.73
CA ASP A 252 5.44 -0.84 -17.27
C ASP A 252 5.30 0.52 -16.57
N LEU A 253 6.08 0.78 -15.50
CA LEU A 253 6.18 2.09 -14.85
C LEU A 253 7.52 2.77 -15.20
N ASP A 254 7.63 4.08 -14.94
CA ASP A 254 8.85 4.86 -15.18
C ASP A 254 9.82 4.82 -14.00
N LEU A 255 9.37 4.28 -12.87
CA LEU A 255 10.10 4.21 -11.61
C LEU A 255 9.92 2.84 -10.95
N PHE A 256 11.03 2.22 -10.55
CA PHE A 256 11.06 1.00 -9.74
C PHE A 256 11.75 1.31 -8.41
N MET A 257 11.07 1.08 -7.30
CA MET A 257 11.59 1.34 -5.97
C MET A 257 11.68 0.06 -5.14
N ILE A 258 12.76 -0.04 -4.37
CA ILE A 258 12.95 -1.01 -3.29
C ILE A 258 13.16 -0.22 -2.00
N VAL A 259 12.52 -0.65 -0.91
CA VAL A 259 12.78 -0.13 0.44
C VAL A 259 13.19 -1.29 1.32
N ALA A 260 14.36 -1.19 1.96
CA ALA A 260 14.82 -2.16 2.96
C ALA A 260 14.28 -1.78 4.34
N VAL A 261 13.60 -2.72 5.00
CA VAL A 261 12.93 -2.54 6.28
C VAL A 261 13.40 -3.61 7.27
N ASP A 262 13.72 -3.23 8.50
CA ASP A 262 14.22 -4.18 9.51
C ASP A 262 13.10 -5.01 10.16
N ASP A 263 11.99 -4.38 10.51
CA ASP A 263 10.81 -5.05 11.07
C ASP A 263 9.84 -5.43 9.95
N PHE A 264 10.03 -6.63 9.40
CA PHE A 264 9.21 -7.13 8.29
C PHE A 264 8.92 -8.62 8.46
N ASN A 265 7.63 -9.01 8.38
CA ASN A 265 7.16 -10.37 8.65
C ASN A 265 7.53 -11.39 7.55
N ALA A 266 7.91 -10.92 6.37
CA ALA A 266 8.27 -11.74 5.22
C ALA A 266 9.70 -11.43 4.73
N GLY A 267 10.15 -12.12 3.70
CA GLY A 267 11.40 -11.80 3.01
C GLY A 267 11.26 -10.56 2.14
N ALA A 268 10.19 -10.49 1.39
CA ALA A 268 9.86 -9.37 0.51
C ALA A 268 8.36 -9.32 0.23
N MET A 269 7.89 -8.16 -0.24
CA MET A 269 6.56 -7.94 -0.79
C MET A 269 6.65 -7.18 -2.11
N GLU A 270 6.07 -7.75 -3.16
CA GLU A 270 6.08 -7.25 -4.53
C GLU A 270 5.03 -6.17 -4.81
N ASN A 271 4.85 -5.22 -3.92
CA ASN A 271 3.93 -4.11 -4.12
C ASN A 271 4.30 -3.34 -5.40
N LYS A 272 3.32 -3.10 -6.27
CA LYS A 272 3.57 -2.52 -7.59
C LYS A 272 4.32 -1.20 -7.51
N GLY A 273 5.53 -1.15 -8.08
CA GLY A 273 6.38 0.03 -8.15
C GLY A 273 7.10 0.40 -6.86
N LEU A 274 6.70 -0.14 -5.70
CA LEU A 274 7.31 0.10 -4.39
C LEU A 274 7.45 -1.22 -3.64
N ASN A 275 8.49 -1.98 -3.95
CA ASN A 275 8.77 -3.27 -3.35
C ASN A 275 9.39 -3.09 -1.96
N ILE A 276 8.87 -3.80 -0.97
CA ILE A 276 9.40 -3.73 0.40
C ILE A 276 10.11 -5.05 0.70
N PHE A 277 11.36 -4.94 1.14
CA PHE A 277 12.22 -6.09 1.44
C PHE A 277 12.67 -6.04 2.89
N ASN A 278 12.75 -7.20 3.51
CA ASN A 278 13.53 -7.34 4.74
C ASN A 278 14.98 -6.92 4.44
N SER A 279 15.55 -6.04 5.27
CA SER A 279 16.90 -5.50 5.08
C SER A 279 17.97 -6.60 4.94
N ARG A 280 17.76 -7.76 5.58
CA ARG A 280 18.66 -8.91 5.51
C ARG A 280 18.79 -9.51 4.10
N LEU A 281 17.83 -9.25 3.20
CA LEU A 281 17.83 -9.73 1.83
C LEU A 281 18.34 -8.69 0.82
N VAL A 282 18.55 -7.45 1.25
CA VAL A 282 19.02 -6.35 0.40
C VAL A 282 20.44 -5.94 0.75
N LEU A 283 20.75 -5.86 2.07
CA LEU A 283 22.00 -5.32 2.55
C LEU A 283 23.09 -6.40 2.54
N ALA A 284 24.11 -6.21 1.73
CA ALA A 284 25.26 -7.11 1.63
C ALA A 284 26.57 -6.34 1.86
N SER A 285 27.45 -6.86 2.70
CA SER A 285 28.80 -6.36 2.86
C SER A 285 29.82 -7.47 2.66
N PRO A 286 31.04 -7.15 2.16
CA PRO A 286 32.10 -8.17 1.95
C PRO A 286 32.44 -8.94 3.20
N GLU A 287 32.28 -8.34 4.41
CA GLU A 287 32.65 -8.94 5.69
C GLU A 287 31.62 -9.96 6.19
N THR A 288 30.36 -9.81 5.80
CA THR A 288 29.24 -10.61 6.32
C THR A 288 28.55 -11.47 5.28
N ALA A 289 28.64 -11.11 4.01
CA ALA A 289 28.03 -11.85 2.91
C ALA A 289 28.90 -13.07 2.53
N THR A 290 28.24 -14.21 2.31
CA THR A 290 28.85 -15.42 1.74
C THR A 290 28.19 -15.73 0.41
N ASP A 291 28.86 -16.53 -0.45
CA ASP A 291 28.27 -16.96 -1.72
C ASP A 291 26.89 -17.61 -1.50
N LEU A 292 26.73 -18.36 -0.42
CA LEU A 292 25.46 -19.00 -0.08
C LEU A 292 24.38 -17.98 0.32
N SER A 293 24.73 -16.95 1.06
CA SER A 293 23.76 -15.90 1.44
C SER A 293 23.33 -15.05 0.24
N LEU A 294 24.23 -14.86 -0.74
CA LEU A 294 23.94 -14.08 -1.96
C LEU A 294 23.08 -14.83 -2.98
N ILE A 295 22.98 -16.15 -2.93
CA ILE A 295 22.11 -16.95 -3.81
C ILE A 295 20.63 -16.58 -3.64
N HIS A 296 20.24 -16.04 -2.49
CA HIS A 296 18.86 -15.75 -2.13
C HIS A 296 18.50 -14.24 -2.18
N ILE A 297 19.40 -13.40 -2.70
CA ILE A 297 19.17 -11.98 -2.90
C ILE A 297 18.80 -11.68 -4.35
#